data_7a7780e1e18d500f3bb6335bcb3ff055
#
_entry.id   7a7780e1e18d500f3bb6335bcb3ff055
#
_cell.length_a   1.000
_cell.length_b   1.000
_cell.length_c   1.000
_cell.angle_alpha   90.00
_cell.angle_beta   90.00
_cell.angle_gamma   90.00
#
_symmetry.space_group_name_H-M   'P 1'
#
loop_
_entity.id
_entity.type
_entity.pdbx_description
1 polymer ?
#
loop_
_entity_poly.entity_id
_entity_poly.type
_entity_poly.pdbx_seq_one_letter_code
_entity_poly.pdbx_strand_id
1 'polypeptide(L)'
;HSAYERWRPALAAFAVLITVVAVGMFANDRNSNGASGSSDSTIEQSTVPVVTVPLTRTIKPGMKGDDVLRLQQRLSAMHFDPGPQDGVYGQNTVQAVWAFQKLIMQTPRERATDEVTPSTWAIMETAAPVAPRRQADSPSHVEIYLPEQVLVVFKAGEPQLITHISSGSNEKWCEEVTIDPGQDGNNTAQQIKEGICGEAITP
;
A
#
# COMPACT_ATOMS: atom_id res chain seq x y z
N HIS A 1 -17.40 45.34 -24.01
CA HIS A 1 -16.72 44.07 -24.35
C HIS A 1 -17.68 42.93 -24.03
N SER A 2 -18.18 42.23 -25.06
CA SER A 2 -19.22 41.23 -24.95
C SER A 2 -18.67 39.93 -24.36
N ALA A 3 -19.51 39.22 -23.60
CA ALA A 3 -19.20 37.91 -23.00
C ALA A 3 -18.72 36.86 -23.98
N TYR A 4 -19.01 37.06 -25.29
CA TYR A 4 -18.62 36.21 -26.42
C TYR A 4 -17.10 36.06 -26.59
N GLU A 5 -16.32 37.11 -26.34
CA GLU A 5 -14.85 37.07 -26.48
C GLU A 5 -14.16 36.16 -25.47
N ARG A 6 -14.76 35.97 -24.29
CA ARG A 6 -14.16 35.17 -23.19
C ARG A 6 -14.28 33.65 -23.45
N TRP A 7 -15.17 33.22 -24.34
CA TRP A 7 -15.47 31.81 -24.59
C TRP A 7 -14.85 31.26 -25.88
N ARG A 8 -14.24 32.12 -26.71
CA ARG A 8 -13.60 31.73 -27.97
C ARG A 8 -12.58 30.58 -27.82
N PRO A 9 -11.69 30.57 -26.83
CA PRO A 9 -10.75 29.46 -26.68
C PRO A 9 -11.42 28.13 -26.25
N ALA A 10 -12.49 28.20 -25.46
CA ALA A 10 -13.21 27.01 -25.05
C ALA A 10 -14.00 26.36 -26.17
N LEU A 11 -14.63 27.19 -27.02
CA LEU A 11 -15.37 26.70 -28.21
C LEU A 11 -14.43 26.10 -29.27
N ALA A 12 -13.23 26.66 -29.44
CA ALA A 12 -12.23 26.11 -30.36
C ALA A 12 -11.71 24.74 -29.86
N ALA A 13 -11.47 24.60 -28.57
CA ALA A 13 -11.05 23.32 -27.95
C ALA A 13 -12.13 22.24 -28.09
N PHE A 14 -13.40 22.62 -27.96
CA PHE A 14 -14.51 21.68 -28.07
C PHE A 14 -14.71 21.21 -29.52
N ALA A 15 -14.54 22.10 -30.49
CA ALA A 15 -14.63 21.77 -31.91
C ALA A 15 -13.51 20.80 -32.33
N VAL A 16 -12.29 20.98 -31.84
CA VAL A 16 -11.17 20.06 -32.12
C VAL A 16 -11.42 18.68 -31.52
N LEU A 17 -12.00 18.61 -30.34
CA LEU A 17 -12.30 17.34 -29.66
C LEU A 17 -13.37 16.54 -30.41
N ILE A 18 -14.41 17.21 -30.93
CA ILE A 18 -15.47 16.58 -31.76
C ILE A 18 -14.89 16.06 -33.09
N THR A 19 -13.98 16.80 -33.72
CA THR A 19 -13.36 16.34 -34.97
C THR A 19 -12.46 15.13 -34.79
N VAL A 20 -11.71 15.06 -33.71
CA VAL A 20 -10.86 13.88 -33.38
C VAL A 20 -11.71 12.64 -33.15
N VAL A 21 -12.82 12.75 -32.40
CA VAL A 21 -13.73 11.62 -32.15
C VAL A 21 -14.43 11.18 -33.46
N ALA A 22 -14.86 12.13 -34.32
CA ALA A 22 -15.50 11.80 -35.60
C ALA A 22 -14.53 11.11 -36.55
N VAL A 23 -13.28 11.56 -36.65
CA VAL A 23 -12.24 10.91 -37.48
C VAL A 23 -11.91 9.53 -36.94
N GLY A 24 -11.85 9.34 -35.59
CA GLY A 24 -11.63 8.03 -34.97
C GLY A 24 -12.75 7.03 -35.31
N MET A 25 -14.00 7.45 -35.27
CA MET A 25 -15.13 6.58 -35.63
C MET A 25 -15.14 6.24 -37.11
N PHE A 26 -14.83 7.18 -38.02
CA PHE A 26 -14.75 6.92 -39.46
C PHE A 26 -13.58 6.01 -39.86
N ALA A 27 -12.46 6.06 -39.13
CA ALA A 27 -11.32 5.17 -39.38
C ALA A 27 -11.60 3.74 -38.98
N ASN A 28 -12.42 3.54 -37.90
CA ASN A 28 -12.79 2.22 -37.43
C ASN A 28 -13.80 1.51 -38.37
N ASP A 29 -14.73 2.26 -38.98
CA ASP A 29 -15.74 1.68 -39.90
C ASP A 29 -15.17 1.25 -41.26
N ARG A 30 -14.02 1.81 -41.70
CA ARG A 30 -13.40 1.42 -42.96
C ARG A 30 -12.62 0.10 -42.94
N ASN A 31 -12.36 -0.44 -41.75
CA ASN A 31 -11.60 -1.69 -41.59
C ASN A 31 -12.51 -2.93 -41.46
N SER A 32 -13.85 -2.79 -41.58
CA SER A 32 -14.80 -3.87 -41.30
C SER A 32 -15.53 -4.42 -42.54
N ASN A 33 -15.04 -4.18 -43.78
CA ASN A 33 -15.63 -4.78 -44.97
C ASN A 33 -14.67 -5.79 -45.60
N GLY A 34 -14.80 -7.06 -45.19
CA GLY A 34 -14.22 -8.19 -45.93
C GLY A 34 -14.14 -9.46 -45.10
N ALA A 35 -15.23 -10.21 -45.05
CA ALA A 35 -15.35 -11.66 -45.12
C ALA A 35 -16.51 -12.16 -44.25
N SER A 36 -17.56 -12.61 -44.91
CA SER A 36 -18.62 -13.42 -44.31
C SER A 36 -18.06 -14.75 -43.84
N GLY A 37 -18.16 -14.97 -42.54
CA GLY A 37 -17.92 -16.25 -41.91
C GLY A 37 -18.64 -16.24 -40.56
N SER A 38 -19.86 -16.80 -40.52
CA SER A 38 -20.55 -17.13 -39.28
C SER A 38 -19.67 -18.03 -38.44
N SER A 39 -19.09 -17.48 -37.40
CA SER A 39 -18.55 -18.24 -36.28
C SER A 39 -19.07 -17.59 -35.03
N ASP A 40 -20.03 -18.23 -34.43
CA ASP A 40 -20.50 -18.01 -33.07
C ASP A 40 -19.29 -18.09 -32.14
N SER A 41 -18.64 -16.97 -31.91
CA SER A 41 -17.56 -16.87 -30.92
C SER A 41 -18.20 -16.64 -29.58
N THR A 42 -18.71 -17.70 -28.99
CA THR A 42 -18.76 -17.79 -27.52
C THR A 42 -17.35 -17.43 -27.03
N ILE A 43 -17.20 -16.23 -26.45
CA ILE A 43 -16.02 -15.86 -25.69
C ILE A 43 -16.04 -16.79 -24.49
N GLU A 44 -15.49 -17.99 -24.66
CA GLU A 44 -15.04 -18.77 -23.51
C GLU A 44 -13.99 -17.90 -22.85
N GLN A 45 -14.42 -17.31 -21.74
CA GLN A 45 -13.53 -16.69 -20.79
C GLN A 45 -12.58 -17.77 -20.34
N SER A 46 -11.45 -17.89 -21.05
CA SER A 46 -10.39 -18.82 -20.71
C SER A 46 -9.89 -18.42 -19.32
N THR A 47 -10.52 -18.98 -18.31
CA THR A 47 -9.97 -19.01 -16.96
C THR A 47 -8.74 -19.91 -17.05
N VAL A 48 -7.63 -19.33 -17.50
CA VAL A 48 -6.32 -19.95 -17.32
C VAL A 48 -6.22 -20.21 -15.81
N PRO A 49 -6.18 -21.46 -15.35
CA PRO A 49 -6.00 -21.70 -13.93
C PRO A 49 -4.70 -21.00 -13.53
N VAL A 50 -4.78 -20.06 -12.60
CA VAL A 50 -3.59 -19.48 -11.98
C VAL A 50 -2.89 -20.66 -11.31
N VAL A 51 -1.86 -21.18 -11.95
CA VAL A 51 -1.03 -22.22 -11.37
C VAL A 51 -0.27 -21.58 -10.22
N THR A 52 -0.85 -21.63 -9.04
CA THR A 52 -0.19 -21.22 -7.81
C THR A 52 0.92 -22.21 -7.54
N VAL A 53 2.16 -21.77 -7.70
CA VAL A 53 3.33 -22.60 -7.36
C VAL A 53 3.48 -22.55 -5.84
N PRO A 54 3.24 -23.66 -5.13
CA PRO A 54 3.32 -23.67 -3.68
C PRO A 54 4.74 -23.32 -3.22
N LEU A 55 4.83 -22.67 -2.07
CA LEU A 55 6.11 -22.46 -1.42
C LEU A 55 6.56 -23.77 -0.77
N THR A 56 7.75 -24.25 -1.12
CA THR A 56 8.29 -25.53 -0.62
C THR A 56 9.19 -25.41 0.60
N ARG A 57 9.59 -24.19 0.94
CA ARG A 57 10.49 -23.90 2.07
C ARG A 57 10.07 -22.61 2.78
N THR A 58 10.47 -22.44 4.02
CA THR A 58 10.32 -21.16 4.72
C THR A 58 11.28 -20.13 4.14
N ILE A 59 10.76 -18.94 3.83
CA ILE A 59 11.54 -17.78 3.38
C ILE A 59 11.72 -16.84 4.58
N LYS A 60 12.94 -16.29 4.72
CA LYS A 60 13.32 -15.43 5.84
C LYS A 60 14.35 -14.37 5.45
N PRO A 61 14.58 -13.35 6.31
CA PRO A 61 15.49 -12.26 6.02
C PRO A 61 16.87 -12.72 5.57
N GLY A 62 17.44 -11.98 4.60
CA GLY A 62 18.73 -12.26 3.99
C GLY A 62 18.70 -13.27 2.86
N MET A 63 17.59 -14.02 2.69
CA MET A 63 17.44 -14.93 1.54
C MET A 63 17.28 -14.17 0.23
N LYS A 64 17.66 -14.82 -0.86
CA LYS A 64 17.56 -14.29 -2.23
C LYS A 64 17.03 -15.38 -3.15
N GLY A 65 16.34 -14.96 -4.21
CA GLY A 65 15.90 -15.86 -5.28
C GLY A 65 14.49 -15.57 -5.76
N ASP A 66 14.01 -16.39 -6.68
CA ASP A 66 12.71 -16.23 -7.34
C ASP A 66 11.53 -16.41 -6.38
N ASP A 67 11.69 -17.20 -5.34
CA ASP A 67 10.68 -17.36 -4.29
C ASP A 67 10.52 -16.05 -3.46
N VAL A 68 11.62 -15.34 -3.18
CA VAL A 68 11.59 -14.02 -2.54
C VAL A 68 10.95 -12.99 -3.47
N LEU A 69 11.34 -12.99 -4.76
CA LEU A 69 10.74 -12.10 -5.75
C LEU A 69 9.23 -12.31 -5.86
N ARG A 70 8.77 -13.56 -5.90
CA ARG A 70 7.33 -13.89 -5.90
C ARG A 70 6.62 -13.39 -4.64
N LEU A 71 7.26 -13.51 -3.48
CA LEU A 71 6.74 -12.97 -2.22
C LEU A 71 6.56 -11.44 -2.30
N GLN A 72 7.58 -10.72 -2.77
CA GLN A 72 7.53 -9.26 -2.94
C GLN A 72 6.41 -8.86 -3.92
N GLN A 73 6.30 -9.55 -5.05
CA GLN A 73 5.25 -9.33 -6.04
C GLN A 73 3.85 -9.58 -5.46
N ARG A 74 3.68 -10.65 -4.69
CA ARG A 74 2.39 -10.97 -4.07
C ARG A 74 2.01 -9.94 -3.00
N LEU A 75 2.94 -9.53 -2.13
CA LEU A 75 2.72 -8.48 -1.15
C LEU A 75 2.31 -7.17 -1.83
N SER A 76 3.03 -6.78 -2.88
CA SER A 76 2.73 -5.58 -3.65
C SER A 76 1.35 -5.65 -4.34
N ALA A 77 0.99 -6.80 -4.91
CA ALA A 77 -0.33 -7.03 -5.50
C ALA A 77 -1.48 -6.93 -4.47
N MET A 78 -1.18 -7.11 -3.19
CA MET A 78 -2.11 -6.93 -2.07
C MET A 78 -1.99 -5.53 -1.44
N HIS A 79 -1.26 -4.60 -2.06
CA HIS A 79 -0.98 -3.24 -1.61
C HIS A 79 -0.10 -3.12 -0.34
N PHE A 80 0.51 -4.21 0.13
CA PHE A 80 1.58 -4.12 1.11
C PHE A 80 2.86 -3.62 0.43
N ASP A 81 3.64 -2.79 1.13
CA ASP A 81 4.87 -2.22 0.59
C ASP A 81 6.10 -3.08 0.96
N PRO A 82 6.54 -4.00 0.08
CA PRO A 82 7.72 -4.83 0.33
C PRO A 82 9.04 -4.10 -0.02
N GLY A 83 8.98 -2.83 -0.46
CA GLY A 83 10.11 -2.13 -1.07
C GLY A 83 10.39 -2.61 -2.50
N PRO A 84 11.64 -2.50 -2.96
CA PRO A 84 12.03 -2.98 -4.28
C PRO A 84 11.72 -4.47 -4.49
N GLN A 85 11.16 -4.81 -5.64
CA GLN A 85 10.91 -6.19 -6.03
C GLN A 85 12.15 -6.75 -6.75
N ASP A 86 13.18 -7.00 -5.98
CA ASP A 86 14.54 -7.36 -6.44
C ASP A 86 14.93 -8.81 -6.10
N GLY A 87 14.02 -9.55 -5.47
CA GLY A 87 14.28 -10.90 -5.01
C GLY A 87 15.24 -11.00 -3.82
N VAL A 88 15.48 -9.90 -3.09
CA VAL A 88 16.28 -9.86 -1.87
C VAL A 88 15.38 -9.59 -0.67
N TYR A 89 15.33 -10.51 0.28
CA TYR A 89 14.52 -10.34 1.49
C TYR A 89 15.18 -9.33 2.43
N GLY A 90 14.89 -8.04 2.21
CA GLY A 90 15.39 -6.93 3.00
C GLY A 90 14.41 -6.47 4.08
N GLN A 91 14.76 -5.37 4.76
CA GLN A 91 13.99 -4.83 5.87
C GLN A 91 12.57 -4.40 5.46
N ASN A 92 12.37 -3.84 4.28
CA ASN A 92 11.05 -3.45 3.81
C ASN A 92 10.15 -4.68 3.60
N THR A 93 10.71 -5.77 3.07
CA THR A 93 9.98 -7.04 2.94
C THR A 93 9.60 -7.61 4.30
N VAL A 94 10.49 -7.51 5.32
CA VAL A 94 10.17 -7.85 6.73
C VAL A 94 8.96 -7.07 7.22
N GLN A 95 8.97 -5.74 7.05
CA GLN A 95 7.88 -4.86 7.50
C GLN A 95 6.56 -5.19 6.82
N ALA A 96 6.58 -5.48 5.51
CA ALA A 96 5.39 -5.89 4.77
C ALA A 96 4.85 -7.24 5.27
N VAL A 97 5.71 -8.19 5.59
CA VAL A 97 5.32 -9.49 6.17
C VAL A 97 4.73 -9.31 7.55
N TRP A 98 5.29 -8.48 8.41
CA TRP A 98 4.70 -8.16 9.71
C TRP A 98 3.32 -7.50 9.57
N ALA A 99 3.17 -6.55 8.65
CA ALA A 99 1.88 -5.93 8.38
C ALA A 99 0.85 -6.97 7.91
N PHE A 100 1.23 -7.87 7.00
CA PHE A 100 0.38 -8.96 6.53
C PHE A 100 -0.04 -9.91 7.67
N GLN A 101 0.91 -10.39 8.46
CA GLN A 101 0.63 -11.32 9.57
C GLN A 101 -0.30 -10.69 10.61
N LYS A 102 -0.06 -9.44 10.98
CA LYS A 102 -0.88 -8.74 11.97
C LYS A 102 -2.27 -8.37 11.45
N LEU A 103 -2.36 -7.86 10.23
CA LEU A 103 -3.61 -7.34 9.67
C LEU A 103 -4.52 -8.45 9.12
N ILE A 104 -3.96 -9.40 8.37
CA ILE A 104 -4.73 -10.45 7.67
C ILE A 104 -4.83 -11.71 8.53
N MET A 105 -3.70 -12.20 9.06
CA MET A 105 -3.69 -13.41 9.88
C MET A 105 -4.10 -13.14 11.34
N GLN A 106 -4.29 -11.86 11.71
CA GLN A 106 -4.61 -11.43 13.07
C GLN A 106 -3.61 -11.96 14.12
N THR A 107 -2.37 -12.10 13.71
CA THR A 107 -1.28 -12.53 14.59
C THR A 107 -1.00 -11.41 15.61
N PRO A 108 -1.02 -11.70 16.93
CA PRO A 108 -0.62 -10.72 17.92
C PRO A 108 0.78 -10.16 17.62
N ARG A 109 0.98 -8.86 17.87
CA ARG A 109 2.23 -8.17 17.51
C ARG A 109 3.48 -8.84 18.11
N GLU A 110 3.36 -9.43 19.31
CA GLU A 110 4.43 -10.12 20.01
C GLU A 110 4.77 -11.49 19.39
N ARG A 111 3.90 -12.00 18.49
CA ARG A 111 4.06 -13.29 17.82
C ARG A 111 4.29 -13.16 16.32
N ALA A 112 4.22 -11.95 15.79
CA ALA A 112 4.55 -11.71 14.39
C ALA A 112 6.03 -12.05 14.16
N THR A 113 6.29 -12.84 13.13
CA THR A 113 7.64 -13.26 12.76
C THR A 113 8.06 -12.61 11.46
N ASP A 114 9.36 -12.61 11.19
CA ASP A 114 9.91 -12.16 9.92
C ASP A 114 9.98 -13.27 8.86
N GLU A 115 9.36 -14.42 9.15
CA GLU A 115 9.39 -15.60 8.28
C GLU A 115 8.07 -15.80 7.53
N VAL A 116 8.16 -16.31 6.31
CA VAL A 116 7.03 -16.77 5.51
C VAL A 116 7.14 -18.28 5.33
N THR A 117 6.30 -19.00 6.06
CA THR A 117 6.18 -20.45 5.95
C THR A 117 5.29 -20.85 4.76
N PRO A 118 5.32 -22.13 4.32
CA PRO A 118 4.36 -22.61 3.33
C PRO A 118 2.90 -22.38 3.71
N SER A 119 2.56 -22.46 5.01
CA SER A 119 1.21 -22.16 5.50
C SER A 119 0.88 -20.66 5.44
N THR A 120 1.81 -19.79 5.77
CA THR A 120 1.67 -18.32 5.60
C THR A 120 1.45 -17.99 4.13
N TRP A 121 2.21 -18.61 3.23
CA TRP A 121 2.07 -18.43 1.79
C TRP A 121 0.67 -18.87 1.30
N ALA A 122 0.17 -20.03 1.72
CA ALA A 122 -1.16 -20.50 1.34
C ALA A 122 -2.28 -19.52 1.77
N ILE A 123 -2.16 -18.93 2.95
CA ILE A 123 -3.09 -17.87 3.40
C ILE A 123 -2.95 -16.62 2.50
N MET A 124 -1.72 -16.22 2.17
CA MET A 124 -1.47 -15.07 1.32
C MET A 124 -2.06 -15.24 -0.08
N GLU A 125 -2.02 -16.44 -0.64
CA GLU A 125 -2.59 -16.77 -1.95
C GLU A 125 -4.12 -16.57 -2.01
N THR A 126 -4.81 -16.84 -0.91
CA THR A 126 -6.28 -16.84 -0.82
C THR A 126 -6.85 -15.63 -0.08
N ALA A 127 -5.99 -14.75 0.44
CA ALA A 127 -6.44 -13.61 1.22
C ALA A 127 -7.28 -12.63 0.39
N ALA A 128 -8.40 -12.20 0.96
CA ALA A 128 -9.23 -11.16 0.39
C ALA A 128 -8.57 -9.78 0.49
N PRO A 129 -8.92 -8.82 -0.38
CA PRO A 129 -8.49 -7.43 -0.25
C PRO A 129 -8.89 -6.84 1.11
N VAL A 130 -8.06 -5.94 1.62
CA VAL A 130 -8.36 -5.21 2.87
C VAL A 130 -9.43 -4.18 2.59
N ALA A 131 -10.54 -4.24 3.34
CA ALA A 131 -11.61 -3.26 3.28
C ALA A 131 -11.49 -2.24 4.42
N PRO A 132 -11.98 -0.98 4.24
CA PRO A 132 -12.04 -0.01 5.32
C PRO A 132 -12.86 -0.53 6.50
N ARG A 133 -12.38 -0.30 7.72
CA ARG A 133 -13.11 -0.63 8.96
C ARG A 133 -14.09 0.47 9.36
N ARG A 134 -13.95 1.67 8.81
CA ARG A 134 -14.81 2.83 9.09
C ARG A 134 -15.38 3.40 7.81
N GLN A 135 -16.60 3.92 7.89
CA GLN A 135 -17.11 4.80 6.86
C GLN A 135 -16.43 6.17 7.02
N ALA A 136 -15.88 6.67 5.92
CA ALA A 136 -15.30 8.01 5.87
C ALA A 136 -16.14 8.92 4.98
N ASP A 137 -16.23 10.20 5.35
CA ASP A 137 -16.95 11.21 4.57
C ASP A 137 -16.21 11.60 3.28
N SER A 138 -14.96 11.19 3.17
CA SER A 138 -14.09 11.41 2.00
C SER A 138 -13.83 10.11 1.25
N PRO A 139 -13.81 10.13 -0.10
CA PRO A 139 -13.43 8.95 -0.89
C PRO A 139 -11.96 8.54 -0.68
N SER A 140 -11.14 9.42 -0.10
CA SER A 140 -9.75 9.12 0.26
C SER A 140 -9.55 9.40 1.73
N HIS A 141 -9.06 8.42 2.46
CA HIS A 141 -8.77 8.54 3.89
C HIS A 141 -7.66 7.59 4.31
N VAL A 142 -7.16 7.78 5.52
CA VAL A 142 -6.15 6.92 6.14
C VAL A 142 -6.74 6.29 7.39
N GLU A 143 -6.55 5.01 7.55
CA GLU A 143 -6.84 4.29 8.80
C GLU A 143 -5.55 3.82 9.45
N ILE A 144 -5.44 4.05 10.76
CA ILE A 144 -4.33 3.58 11.58
C ILE A 144 -4.86 2.55 12.56
N TYR A 145 -4.40 1.33 12.42
CA TYR A 145 -4.77 0.21 13.29
C TYR A 145 -3.69 0.03 14.34
N LEU A 146 -3.87 0.68 15.49
CA LEU A 146 -2.86 0.71 16.56
C LEU A 146 -2.53 -0.66 17.15
N PRO A 147 -3.51 -1.56 17.39
CA PRO A 147 -3.19 -2.90 17.89
C PRO A 147 -2.32 -3.69 16.92
N GLU A 148 -2.56 -3.57 15.62
CA GLU A 148 -1.83 -4.24 14.56
C GLU A 148 -0.56 -3.48 14.15
N GLN A 149 -0.42 -2.20 14.55
CA GLN A 149 0.66 -1.32 14.11
C GLN A 149 0.74 -1.23 12.58
N VAL A 150 -0.40 -0.99 11.95
CA VAL A 150 -0.52 -0.91 10.49
C VAL A 150 -1.27 0.36 10.11
N LEU A 151 -0.77 1.03 9.07
CA LEU A 151 -1.42 2.16 8.40
C LEU A 151 -1.90 1.71 7.03
N VAL A 152 -3.15 2.06 6.70
CA VAL A 152 -3.75 1.80 5.40
C VAL A 152 -4.25 3.09 4.79
N VAL A 153 -3.84 3.36 3.57
CA VAL A 153 -4.37 4.46 2.75
C VAL A 153 -5.45 3.90 1.85
N PHE A 154 -6.65 4.45 1.93
CA PHE A 154 -7.78 4.08 1.07
C PHE A 154 -8.10 5.16 0.05
N LYS A 155 -8.54 4.74 -1.14
CA LYS A 155 -9.12 5.59 -2.16
C LYS A 155 -10.33 4.88 -2.76
N ALA A 156 -11.50 5.52 -2.69
CA ALA A 156 -12.77 4.95 -3.14
C ALA A 156 -13.09 3.58 -2.53
N GLY A 157 -12.70 3.36 -1.26
CA GLY A 157 -12.90 2.10 -0.55
C GLY A 157 -11.85 1.03 -0.81
N GLU A 158 -10.94 1.25 -1.76
CA GLU A 158 -9.87 0.31 -2.11
C GLU A 158 -8.55 0.69 -1.45
N PRO A 159 -7.80 -0.26 -0.90
CA PRO A 159 -6.48 0.01 -0.35
C PRO A 159 -5.51 0.42 -1.46
N GLN A 160 -4.70 1.43 -1.20
CA GLN A 160 -3.64 1.90 -2.11
C GLN A 160 -2.25 1.62 -1.55
N LEU A 161 -2.13 1.64 -0.24
CA LEU A 161 -0.89 1.37 0.47
C LEU A 161 -1.22 0.79 1.84
N ILE A 162 -0.56 -0.29 2.19
CA ILE A 162 -0.57 -0.89 3.51
C ILE A 162 0.87 -0.98 4.00
N THR A 163 1.16 -0.36 5.13
CA THR A 163 2.51 -0.35 5.68
C THR A 163 2.52 -0.55 7.19
N HIS A 164 3.58 -1.17 7.66
CA HIS A 164 3.86 -1.29 9.08
C HIS A 164 4.27 0.07 9.64
N ILE A 165 3.81 0.37 10.86
CA ILE A 165 4.19 1.56 11.60
C ILE A 165 4.66 1.20 13.01
N SER A 166 5.50 2.04 13.59
CA SER A 166 5.76 2.02 15.02
C SER A 166 4.70 2.84 15.75
N SER A 167 4.19 2.28 16.82
CA SER A 167 3.35 3.00 17.78
C SER A 167 4.07 3.07 19.14
N GLY A 168 3.59 3.91 20.04
CA GLY A 168 4.13 3.99 21.40
C GLY A 168 4.04 2.63 22.13
N SER A 169 4.93 2.40 23.09
CA SER A 169 4.96 1.17 23.88
C SER A 169 3.88 1.13 24.98
N ASN A 170 3.20 2.24 25.23
CA ASN A 170 2.33 2.45 26.39
C ASN A 170 3.07 2.35 27.75
N GLU A 171 4.38 2.48 27.73
CA GLU A 171 5.22 2.41 28.92
C GLU A 171 5.63 3.81 29.37
N LYS A 172 5.71 3.97 30.69
CA LYS A 172 6.33 5.15 31.27
C LYS A 172 7.84 4.99 31.16
N TRP A 173 8.49 6.05 30.74
CA TRP A 173 9.95 6.11 30.72
C TRP A 173 10.44 7.31 31.53
N CYS A 174 11.59 7.15 32.15
CA CYS A 174 12.31 8.24 32.81
C CYS A 174 13.76 8.19 32.39
N GLU A 175 14.33 9.34 32.09
CA GLU A 175 15.76 9.48 31.85
C GLU A 175 16.32 10.64 32.68
N GLU A 176 17.59 10.55 33.04
CA GLU A 176 18.32 11.63 33.65
C GLU A 176 18.99 12.45 32.56
N VAL A 177 18.59 13.69 32.40
CA VAL A 177 19.22 14.62 31.44
C VAL A 177 20.16 15.56 32.19
N THR A 178 21.27 15.88 31.56
CA THR A 178 22.21 16.89 32.04
C THR A 178 21.93 18.19 31.31
N ILE A 179 21.61 19.25 32.05
CA ILE A 179 21.30 20.57 31.51
C ILE A 179 22.50 21.50 31.77
N ASP A 180 23.07 21.99 30.70
CA ASP A 180 24.21 22.92 30.76
C ASP A 180 23.81 24.32 31.27
N PRO A 181 24.73 25.10 31.85
CA PRO A 181 24.48 26.49 32.22
C PRO A 181 23.93 27.30 31.05
N GLY A 182 22.81 27.99 31.29
CA GLY A 182 22.15 28.82 30.28
C GLY A 182 21.20 28.09 29.34
N GLN A 183 21.00 26.77 29.50
CA GLN A 183 20.02 25.97 28.74
C GLN A 183 18.82 25.59 29.61
N ASP A 184 17.66 25.42 29.00
CA ASP A 184 16.42 24.88 29.58
C ASP A 184 16.08 25.41 31.01
N GLY A 185 16.32 26.71 31.26
CA GLY A 185 16.04 27.34 32.54
C GLY A 185 17.12 27.16 33.59
N ASN A 186 18.23 26.50 33.30
CA ASN A 186 19.38 26.43 34.20
C ASN A 186 20.13 27.75 34.23
N ASN A 187 19.79 28.62 35.24
CA ASN A 187 20.43 29.89 35.48
C ASN A 187 21.65 29.80 36.43
N THR A 188 22.13 28.61 36.72
CA THR A 188 23.30 28.36 37.55
C THR A 188 24.59 28.35 36.70
N ALA A 189 25.75 28.46 37.35
CA ALA A 189 27.03 28.33 36.66
C ALA A 189 27.52 26.84 36.56
N GLN A 190 26.68 25.89 36.94
CA GLN A 190 27.03 24.48 36.97
C GLN A 190 26.01 23.69 36.18
N GLN A 191 26.43 22.52 35.66
CA GLN A 191 25.51 21.54 35.11
C GLN A 191 24.57 21.01 36.20
N ILE A 192 23.31 20.90 35.88
CA ILE A 192 22.31 20.26 36.74
C ILE A 192 21.81 18.99 36.08
N LYS A 193 21.43 18.01 36.91
CA LYS A 193 20.82 16.78 36.45
C LYS A 193 19.35 16.81 36.83
N GLU A 194 18.49 16.58 35.85
CA GLU A 194 17.06 16.54 36.06
C GLU A 194 16.49 15.23 35.52
N GLY A 195 15.63 14.60 36.31
CA GLY A 195 14.88 13.43 35.87
C GLY A 195 13.67 13.87 35.03
N ILE A 196 13.67 13.58 33.76
CA ILE A 196 12.53 13.82 32.86
C ILE A 196 11.80 12.52 32.67
N CYS A 197 10.50 12.50 32.98
CA CYS A 197 9.63 11.36 32.76
C CYS A 197 8.57 11.67 31.71
N GLY A 198 8.30 10.73 30.84
CA GLY A 198 7.21 10.78 29.85
C GLY A 198 6.45 9.47 29.80
N GLU A 199 5.29 9.50 29.18
CA GLU A 199 4.53 8.31 28.86
C GLU A 199 4.50 8.18 27.34
N ALA A 200 5.01 7.06 26.82
CA ALA A 200 4.88 6.73 25.40
C ALA A 200 3.44 6.27 25.10
N ILE A 201 2.49 7.18 25.33
CA ILE A 201 1.07 6.91 25.11
C ILE A 201 0.81 6.88 23.61
N THR A 202 0.18 5.82 23.15
CA THR A 202 -0.41 5.80 21.81
C THR A 202 -1.80 6.43 21.91
N PRO A 203 -2.10 7.51 21.21
CA PRO A 203 -3.40 8.18 21.23
C PRO A 203 -4.51 7.30 20.68
#